data_9c2a22b833138344b211d7e61832c403
#
_entry.id   9c2a22b833138344b211d7e61832c403
#
_cell.length_a   1.000
_cell.length_b   1.000
_cell.length_c   1.000
_cell.angle_alpha   90.00
_cell.angle_beta   90.00
_cell.angle_gamma   90.00
#
_symmetry.space_group_name_H-M   'P 1'
#
loop_
_entity.id
_entity.type
_entity.pdbx_description
1 polymer ?
#
loop_
_entity_poly.entity_id
_entity_poly.type
_entity_poly.pdbx_seq_one_letter_code
_entity_poly.pdbx_strand_id
1 'polypeptide(L)' 'MALNTRIWMTGALDWFAIIDNEEVYLGRREVPSPLDEGDAWTNEFGDMFKVIDSEIRLVGKTDPPKKYW' A
#
# COMPACT_ATOMS: atom_id res chain seq x y z
N MET A 1 -11.81 6.86 10.22
CA MET A 1 -10.48 7.35 10.60
C MET A 1 -9.88 8.16 9.46
N ALA A 2 -9.25 9.28 9.77
CA ALA A 2 -8.57 10.09 8.77
C ALA A 2 -7.10 9.68 8.70
N LEU A 3 -6.63 9.42 7.48
CA LEU A 3 -5.21 9.11 7.26
C LEU A 3 -4.42 10.40 7.09
N ASN A 4 -3.23 10.42 7.64
CA ASN A 4 -2.28 11.52 7.44
C ASN A 4 -1.45 11.33 6.16
N THR A 5 -1.45 10.14 5.60
CA THR A 5 -0.76 9.85 4.35
C THR A 5 -1.64 10.27 3.18
N ARG A 6 -1.06 10.99 2.22
CA ARG A 6 -1.76 11.34 1.00
C ARG A 6 -1.81 10.12 0.10
N ILE A 7 -3.03 9.72 -0.28
CA ILE A 7 -3.24 8.57 -1.17
C ILE A 7 -4.19 8.96 -2.30
N TRP A 8 -4.07 8.25 -3.41
CA TRP A 8 -4.99 8.40 -4.54
C TRP A 8 -5.02 7.12 -5.36
N MET A 9 -6.06 6.99 -6.16
CA MET A 9 -6.24 5.85 -7.05
C MET A 9 -6.32 6.36 -8.49
N THR A 10 -5.64 5.68 -9.39
CA THR A 10 -5.71 6.01 -10.81
C THR A 10 -6.91 5.36 -11.47
N GLY A 11 -7.18 5.72 -12.73
CA GLY A 11 -8.25 5.11 -13.51
C GLY A 11 -8.05 3.62 -13.76
N ALA A 12 -6.84 3.11 -13.60
CA ALA A 12 -6.55 1.67 -13.71
C ALA A 12 -6.71 0.94 -12.39
N LEU A 13 -7.26 1.60 -11.36
CA LEU A 13 -7.46 1.07 -10.02
C LEU A 13 -6.16 0.78 -9.28
N ASP A 14 -5.09 1.43 -9.66
CA ASP A 14 -3.81 1.36 -8.95
C ASP A 14 -3.78 2.41 -7.84
N TRP A 15 -3.40 1.99 -6.65
CA TRP A 15 -3.29 2.88 -5.50
C TRP A 15 -1.86 3.37 -5.32
N PHE A 16 -1.73 4.65 -5.00
CA PHE A 16 -0.44 5.29 -4.75
C PHE A 16 -0.51 6.12 -3.48
N ALA A 17 0.64 6.37 -2.89
CA ALA A 17 0.76 7.24 -1.72
C ALA A 17 2.08 7.99 -1.76
N ILE A 18 2.12 9.08 -1.01
CA ILE A 18 3.39 9.77 -0.76
C ILE A 18 3.91 9.26 0.58
N ILE A 19 5.03 8.56 0.55
CA ILE A 19 5.69 8.03 1.74
C ILE A 19 7.13 8.53 1.72
N ASP A 20 7.54 9.22 2.78
CA ASP A 20 8.87 9.83 2.87
C ASP A 20 9.19 10.71 1.67
N ASN A 21 8.20 11.53 1.25
CA ASN A 21 8.31 12.45 0.12
C ASN A 21 8.48 11.76 -1.24
N GLU A 22 8.19 10.48 -1.34
CA GLU A 22 8.27 9.73 -2.58
C GLU A 22 6.92 9.14 -2.96
N GLU A 23 6.64 9.09 -4.25
CA GLU A 23 5.46 8.44 -4.77
C GLU A 23 5.70 6.94 -4.74
N VAL A 24 4.84 6.22 -4.03
CA VAL A 24 4.98 4.79 -3.81
C VAL A 24 3.73 4.07 -4.29
N TYR A 25 3.90 3.00 -5.05
CA TYR A 25 2.81 2.16 -5.50
C TYR A 25 2.37 1.24 -4.36
N LEU A 26 1.09 1.30 -4.00
CA LEU A 26 0.56 0.50 -2.90
C LEU A 26 -0.06 -0.82 -3.31
N GLY A 27 -0.48 -0.94 -4.56
CA GLY A 27 -1.15 -2.13 -5.05
C GLY A 27 -2.51 -1.83 -5.65
N ARG A 28 -3.25 -2.86 -5.97
CA ARG A 28 -4.59 -2.77 -6.54
C ARG A 28 -5.61 -3.33 -5.55
N ARG A 29 -6.03 -4.57 -5.79
CA ARG A 29 -7.05 -5.24 -4.99
C ARG A 29 -6.56 -5.59 -3.59
N GLU A 30 -5.25 -5.63 -3.42
CA GLU A 30 -4.63 -5.93 -2.13
C GLU A 30 -4.85 -4.84 -1.11
N VAL A 31 -5.08 -3.62 -1.58
CA VAL A 31 -5.22 -2.46 -0.69
C VAL A 31 -6.61 -2.47 -0.07
N PRO A 32 -6.71 -2.52 1.28
CA PRO A 32 -8.02 -2.45 1.94
C PRO A 32 -8.70 -1.12 1.66
N SER A 33 -10.02 -1.15 1.53
CA SER A 33 -10.82 0.07 1.37
C SER A 33 -12.14 -0.09 2.10
N PRO A 34 -12.41 0.71 3.15
CA PRO A 34 -11.56 1.78 3.68
C PRO A 34 -10.36 1.26 4.46
N LEU A 35 -9.34 2.12 4.59
CA LEU A 35 -8.15 1.82 5.37
C LEU A 35 -8.36 2.26 6.82
N ASP A 36 -8.04 1.37 7.75
CA ASP A 36 -8.12 1.64 9.18
C ASP A 36 -6.78 1.35 9.84
N GLU A 37 -6.64 1.88 11.05
CA GLU A 37 -5.45 1.64 11.87
C GLU A 37 -5.22 0.13 12.04
N GLY A 38 -3.99 -0.31 11.80
CA GLY A 38 -3.62 -1.72 11.93
C GLY A 38 -3.80 -2.55 10.67
N ASP A 39 -4.48 -2.02 9.65
CA ASP A 39 -4.60 -2.73 8.39
C ASP A 39 -3.23 -2.93 7.75
N ALA A 40 -3.02 -4.09 7.17
CA ALA A 40 -1.76 -4.44 6.53
C ALA A 40 -2.04 -5.21 5.24
N TRP A 41 -1.17 -5.04 4.28
CA TRP A 41 -1.29 -5.76 3.01
C TRP A 41 0.07 -5.85 2.33
N THR A 42 0.14 -6.72 1.33
CA THR A 42 1.34 -6.90 0.50
C THR A 42 0.91 -6.72 -0.95
N ASN A 43 1.62 -5.88 -1.69
CA ASN A 43 1.30 -5.68 -3.10
C ASN A 43 1.93 -6.78 -3.97
N GLU A 44 1.68 -6.70 -5.27
CA GLU A 44 2.14 -7.71 -6.21
C GLU A 44 3.66 -7.76 -6.39
N PHE A 45 4.36 -6.72 -5.93
CA PHE A 45 5.82 -6.66 -5.98
C PHE A 45 6.48 -7.11 -4.67
N GLY A 46 5.66 -7.53 -3.70
CA GLY A 46 6.17 -8.00 -2.42
C GLY A 46 6.41 -6.91 -1.39
N ASP A 47 6.03 -5.68 -1.68
CA ASP A 47 6.13 -4.59 -0.70
C ASP A 47 5.05 -4.74 0.34
N MET A 48 5.43 -4.70 1.61
CA MET A 48 4.52 -4.88 2.74
C MET A 48 4.25 -3.55 3.40
N PHE A 49 2.97 -3.21 3.52
CA PHE A 49 2.53 -1.94 4.10
C PHE A 49 1.65 -2.17 5.31
N LYS A 50 1.63 -1.20 6.21
CA LYS A 50 0.76 -1.23 7.37
C LYS A 50 0.36 0.19 7.75
N VAL A 51 -0.85 0.35 8.26
CA VAL A 51 -1.32 1.63 8.79
C VAL A 51 -0.93 1.72 10.25
N ILE A 52 -0.03 2.63 10.56
CA ILE A 52 0.50 2.86 11.91
C ILE A 52 0.38 4.35 12.22
N ASP A 53 -0.28 4.70 13.33
CA ASP A 53 -0.48 6.09 13.75
C ASP A 53 -1.10 6.94 12.65
N SER A 54 -2.11 6.39 11.98
CA SER A 54 -2.84 7.03 10.88
C SER A 54 -1.97 7.31 9.65
N GLU A 55 -0.84 6.63 9.53
CA GLU A 55 0.06 6.75 8.38
C GLU A 55 0.31 5.40 7.74
N ILE A 56 0.43 5.39 6.42
CA ILE A 56 0.83 4.18 5.71
C ILE A 56 2.35 4.11 5.75
N ARG A 57 2.88 2.97 6.20
CA ARG A 57 4.31 2.75 6.29
C ARG A 57 4.70 1.50 5.52
N LEU A 58 5.84 1.57 4.86
CA LEU A 58 6.46 0.39 4.26
C LEU A 58 7.19 -0.33 5.38
N VAL A 59 6.70 -1.51 5.76
CA VAL A 59 7.21 -2.24 6.92
C VAL A 59 8.12 -3.40 6.55
N GLY A 60 8.24 -3.70 5.28
CA GLY A 60 9.14 -4.77 4.85
C GLY A 60 8.94 -5.11 3.39
N LYS A 61 9.70 -6.08 2.95
CA LYS A 61 9.58 -6.65 1.62
C LYS A 61 9.62 -8.17 1.71
N THR A 62 8.85 -8.81 0.85
CA THR A 62 8.92 -10.24 0.66
C THR A 62 9.12 -10.52 -0.81
N ASP A 63 9.56 -11.72 -1.17
CA ASP A 63 9.71 -12.06 -2.57
C ASP A 63 8.34 -12.05 -3.23
N PRO A 64 8.20 -11.44 -4.41
CA PRO A 64 6.93 -11.49 -5.13
C PRO A 64 6.58 -12.93 -5.48
N PRO A 65 5.28 -13.24 -5.63
CA PRO A 65 4.87 -14.58 -6.01
C PRO A 65 5.56 -14.98 -7.31
N LYS A 66 6.08 -16.20 -7.35
CA LYS A 66 6.67 -16.72 -8.58
C LYS A 66 5.57 -17.00 -9.58
N LYS A 67 5.74 -16.48 -10.77
CA LYS A 67 4.83 -16.75 -11.87
C LYS A 67 5.55 -17.63 -12.88
N TYR A 68 4.86 -18.67 -13.26
CA TYR A 68 5.37 -19.59 -14.27
C TYR A 68 4.53 -19.36 -15.52
N TRP A 69 5.18 -18.96 -16.60
CA TRP A 69 4.51 -18.71 -17.86
C TRP A 69 5.39 -19.09 -19.03
#